data_bb02b07daa1c1820f01b420b631b342b
#
_entry.id   bb02b07daa1c1820f01b420b631b342b
#
_cell.length_a   1.000
_cell.length_b   1.000
_cell.length_c   1.000
_cell.angle_alpha   90.00
_cell.angle_beta   90.00
_cell.angle_gamma   90.00
#
_symmetry.space_group_name_H-M   'P 1'
#
loop_
_entity.id
_entity.type
_entity.pdbx_description
1 polymer ?
#
loop_
_entity_poly.entity_id
_entity_poly.type
_entity_poly.pdbx_seq_one_letter_code
_entity_poly.pdbx_strand_id
1 'polypeptide(L)'
;MAELLSPAGGWDSLVAAVQSGADAVYMGFGAYNARRSAKNFTEEEFAQAVRYCHLRGVRVYLTLNTLLTDRELPGAAELLHKASRLGADAVLIQDWGVWQLARQAAPELPLHASTQMSLHTLGGARRAAELGLTRVCLLYTSDAADEED
;
A
#
# COMPACT_ATOMS: atom_id res chain seq x y z
N MET A 1 6.68 -16.37 11.18
CA MET A 1 7.89 -15.62 10.82
C MET A 1 7.49 -14.18 10.53
N ALA A 2 8.24 -13.19 10.99
CA ALA A 2 7.96 -11.79 10.68
C ALA A 2 8.24 -11.50 9.20
N GLU A 3 7.41 -10.66 8.58
CA GLU A 3 7.61 -10.19 7.21
C GLU A 3 8.46 -8.92 7.23
N LEU A 4 9.54 -8.91 6.46
CA LEU A 4 10.36 -7.71 6.25
C LEU A 4 9.75 -6.89 5.12
N LEU A 5 9.10 -5.77 5.48
CA LEU A 5 8.46 -4.84 4.56
C LEU A 5 9.37 -3.62 4.32
N SER A 6 9.67 -3.32 3.07
CA SER A 6 10.57 -2.23 2.69
C SER A 6 9.90 -1.23 1.74
N PRO A 7 10.20 0.08 1.85
CA PRO A 7 9.74 1.06 0.87
C PRO A 7 10.50 0.92 -0.46
N ALA A 8 9.81 1.21 -1.56
CA ALA A 8 10.40 1.31 -2.88
C ALA A 8 9.91 2.57 -3.60
N GLY A 9 10.66 3.66 -3.48
CA GLY A 9 10.34 4.94 -4.10
C GLY A 9 10.75 5.06 -5.57
N GLY A 10 11.47 4.08 -6.11
CA GLY A 10 11.93 4.00 -7.50
C GLY A 10 12.60 2.66 -7.77
N TRP A 11 13.04 2.46 -9.00
CA TRP A 11 13.61 1.18 -9.43
C TRP A 11 14.87 0.77 -8.64
N ASP A 12 15.78 1.70 -8.41
CA ASP A 12 17.03 1.39 -7.68
C ASP A 12 16.75 0.97 -6.23
N SER A 13 15.82 1.65 -5.55
CA SER A 13 15.42 1.29 -4.18
C SER A 13 14.65 -0.03 -4.15
N LEU A 14 13.86 -0.34 -5.18
CA LEU A 14 13.20 -1.64 -5.33
C LEU A 14 14.22 -2.77 -5.41
N VAL A 15 15.19 -2.64 -6.30
CA VAL A 15 16.24 -3.64 -6.48
C VAL A 15 17.03 -3.83 -5.18
N ALA A 16 17.42 -2.73 -4.53
CA ALA A 16 18.15 -2.76 -3.26
C ALA A 16 17.33 -3.48 -2.16
N ALA A 17 16.05 -3.17 -2.02
CA ALA A 17 15.15 -3.82 -1.05
C ALA A 17 15.07 -5.34 -1.29
N VAL A 18 14.84 -5.76 -2.52
CA VAL A 18 14.74 -7.18 -2.89
C VAL A 18 16.07 -7.91 -2.65
N GLN A 19 17.19 -7.32 -3.05
CA GLN A 19 18.51 -7.90 -2.84
C GLN A 19 18.90 -7.97 -1.37
N SER A 20 18.39 -7.07 -0.54
CA SER A 20 18.61 -7.06 0.91
C SER A 20 17.67 -8.02 1.67
N GLY A 21 16.84 -8.79 0.99
CA GLY A 21 16.01 -9.83 1.57
C GLY A 21 14.64 -9.37 2.04
N ALA A 22 14.08 -8.30 1.46
CA ALA A 22 12.70 -7.93 1.73
C ALA A 22 11.72 -9.04 1.32
N ASP A 23 10.74 -9.33 2.16
CA ASP A 23 9.64 -10.26 1.88
C ASP A 23 8.50 -9.56 1.12
N ALA A 24 8.39 -8.26 1.31
CA ALA A 24 7.42 -7.41 0.62
C ALA A 24 7.98 -6.00 0.44
N VAL A 25 7.48 -5.31 -0.58
CA VAL A 25 7.77 -3.90 -0.83
C VAL A 25 6.47 -3.12 -0.95
N TYR A 26 6.48 -1.85 -0.54
CA TYR A 26 5.35 -0.96 -0.78
C TYR A 26 5.79 0.21 -1.66
N MET A 27 4.94 0.56 -2.61
CA MET A 27 5.22 1.57 -3.61
C MET A 27 3.93 2.22 -4.11
N GLY A 28 4.05 3.44 -4.64
CA GLY A 28 2.97 4.13 -5.33
C GLY A 28 3.18 4.14 -6.84
N PHE A 29 2.10 4.07 -7.59
CA PHE A 29 2.10 4.49 -8.98
C PHE A 29 0.90 5.41 -9.23
N GLY A 30 1.03 6.32 -10.19
CA GLY A 30 0.02 7.33 -10.41
C GLY A 30 -0.11 8.33 -9.25
N ALA A 31 -1.36 8.71 -8.93
CA ALA A 31 -1.69 9.67 -7.90
C ALA A 31 -2.10 9.01 -6.57
N TYR A 32 -2.48 9.83 -5.57
CA TYR A 32 -3.17 9.42 -4.32
C TYR A 32 -2.33 8.64 -3.31
N ASN A 33 -1.03 8.89 -3.25
CA ASN A 33 -0.18 8.38 -2.16
C ASN A 33 0.45 9.52 -1.34
N ALA A 34 0.79 9.26 -0.09
CA ALA A 34 1.30 10.26 0.85
C ALA A 34 2.65 10.86 0.43
N ARG A 35 3.41 10.17 -0.41
CA ARG A 35 4.72 10.62 -0.91
C ARG A 35 4.60 11.26 -2.28
N ARG A 36 3.70 12.23 -2.46
CA ARG A 36 3.46 12.94 -3.74
C ARG A 36 4.72 13.55 -4.38
N SER A 37 5.72 13.90 -3.59
CA SER A 37 6.99 14.48 -4.06
C SER A 37 8.05 13.45 -4.45
N ALA A 38 7.85 12.17 -4.15
CA ALA A 38 8.75 11.11 -4.60
C ALA A 38 8.44 10.73 -6.06
N LYS A 39 9.46 10.30 -6.79
CA LYS A 39 9.27 9.69 -8.10
C LYS A 39 8.38 8.46 -7.93
N ASN A 40 7.13 8.55 -8.39
CA ASN A 40 6.25 7.41 -8.45
C ASN A 40 6.56 6.57 -9.70
N PHE A 41 6.27 5.28 -9.61
CA PHE A 41 6.30 4.40 -10.77
C PHE A 41 5.20 4.82 -11.78
N THR A 42 5.49 4.72 -13.05
CA THR A 42 4.45 4.70 -14.08
C THR A 42 3.68 3.38 -14.02
N GLU A 43 2.58 3.26 -14.76
CA GLU A 43 1.82 1.99 -14.83
C GLU A 43 2.69 0.85 -15.39
N GLU A 44 3.47 1.13 -16.42
CA GLU A 44 4.39 0.17 -17.04
C GLU A 44 5.53 -0.22 -16.10
N GLU A 45 6.10 0.74 -15.40
CA GLU A 45 7.14 0.50 -14.40
C GLU A 45 6.59 -0.33 -13.23
N PHE A 46 5.36 -0.05 -12.78
CA PHE A 46 4.72 -0.83 -11.73
C PHE A 46 4.50 -2.29 -12.18
N ALA A 47 4.02 -2.52 -13.39
CA ALA A 47 3.88 -3.86 -13.95
C ALA A 47 5.21 -4.61 -14.00
N GLN A 48 6.28 -3.93 -14.39
CA GLN A 48 7.64 -4.51 -14.39
C GLN A 48 8.11 -4.81 -12.95
N ALA A 49 7.85 -3.90 -12.01
CA ALA A 49 8.21 -4.07 -10.60
C ALA A 49 7.51 -5.27 -9.98
N VAL A 50 6.20 -5.43 -10.23
CA VAL A 50 5.43 -6.61 -9.77
C VAL A 50 6.04 -7.90 -10.32
N ARG A 51 6.31 -7.95 -11.61
CA ARG A 51 6.94 -9.13 -12.23
C ARG A 51 8.31 -9.43 -11.64
N TYR A 52 9.15 -8.40 -11.47
CA TYR A 52 10.48 -8.52 -10.87
C TYR A 52 10.43 -9.09 -9.45
N CYS A 53 9.51 -8.57 -8.63
CA CYS A 53 9.30 -9.00 -7.25
C CYS A 53 8.76 -10.42 -7.17
N HIS A 54 7.69 -10.73 -7.90
CA HIS A 54 7.04 -12.05 -7.87
C HIS A 54 7.97 -13.18 -8.31
N LEU A 55 8.82 -12.96 -9.31
CA LEU A 55 9.86 -13.92 -9.71
C LEU A 55 10.87 -14.25 -8.59
N ARG A 56 10.93 -13.38 -7.56
CA ARG A 56 11.84 -13.55 -6.41
C ARG A 56 11.10 -13.85 -5.11
N GLY A 57 9.80 -14.13 -5.20
CA GLY A 57 8.95 -14.43 -4.04
C GLY A 57 8.64 -13.23 -3.15
N VAL A 58 8.84 -12.00 -3.65
CA VAL A 58 8.58 -10.75 -2.93
C VAL A 58 7.21 -10.20 -3.31
N ARG A 59 6.39 -9.84 -2.31
CA ARG A 59 5.07 -9.24 -2.50
C ARG A 59 5.16 -7.75 -2.79
N VAL A 60 4.16 -7.24 -3.49
CA VAL A 60 4.07 -5.81 -3.85
C VAL A 60 2.77 -5.22 -3.33
N TYR A 61 2.87 -4.23 -2.46
CA TYR A 61 1.74 -3.50 -1.90
C TYR A 61 1.66 -2.10 -2.50
N LEU A 62 0.49 -1.78 -3.07
CA LEU A 62 0.23 -0.44 -3.57
C LEU A 62 -0.09 0.51 -2.40
N THR A 63 0.46 1.72 -2.43
CA THR A 63 0.06 2.79 -1.51
C THR A 63 -1.00 3.70 -2.16
N LEU A 64 -2.18 3.74 -1.55
CA LEU A 64 -3.29 4.62 -1.86
C LEU A 64 -3.76 5.25 -0.54
N ASN A 65 -2.84 5.91 0.14
CA ASN A 65 -2.95 6.26 1.56
C ASN A 65 -3.01 7.77 1.79
N THR A 66 -3.83 8.46 1.00
CA THR A 66 -4.19 9.86 1.20
C THR A 66 -5.70 9.99 1.36
N LEU A 67 -6.14 11.10 1.96
CA LEU A 67 -7.54 11.50 1.95
C LEU A 67 -7.94 11.96 0.54
N LEU A 68 -9.11 11.56 0.08
CA LEU A 68 -9.63 11.89 -1.22
C LEU A 68 -10.93 12.69 -1.13
N THR A 69 -11.13 13.55 -2.10
CA THR A 69 -12.40 14.22 -2.34
C THR A 69 -13.29 13.34 -3.22
N ASP A 70 -14.61 13.58 -3.20
CA ASP A 70 -15.57 12.85 -4.05
C ASP A 70 -15.20 12.92 -5.55
N ARG A 71 -14.55 14.01 -5.97
CA ARG A 71 -14.11 14.19 -7.37
C ARG A 71 -12.95 13.29 -7.75
N GLU A 72 -12.17 12.83 -6.77
CA GLU A 72 -11.00 11.97 -6.97
C GLU A 72 -11.35 10.48 -6.92
N LEU A 73 -12.51 10.11 -6.34
CA LEU A 73 -12.92 8.71 -6.20
C LEU A 73 -12.97 7.93 -7.54
N PRO A 74 -13.46 8.50 -8.66
CA PRO A 74 -13.42 7.77 -9.93
C PRO A 74 -12.01 7.41 -10.38
N GLY A 75 -11.06 8.32 -10.22
CA GLY A 75 -9.63 8.06 -10.53
C GLY A 75 -9.01 7.02 -9.59
N ALA A 76 -9.40 7.03 -8.31
CA ALA A 76 -8.98 6.01 -7.35
C ALA A 76 -9.55 4.62 -7.69
N ALA A 77 -10.79 4.53 -8.16
CA ALA A 77 -11.39 3.28 -8.63
C ALA A 77 -10.61 2.70 -9.81
N GLU A 78 -10.25 3.55 -10.76
CA GLU A 78 -9.45 3.14 -11.92
C GLU A 78 -8.06 2.65 -11.51
N LEU A 79 -7.42 3.33 -10.55
CA LEU A 79 -6.14 2.92 -9.99
C LEU A 79 -6.22 1.55 -9.28
N LEU A 80 -7.28 1.31 -8.51
CA LEU A 80 -7.53 0.03 -7.84
C LEU A 80 -7.72 -1.11 -8.85
N HIS A 81 -8.50 -0.88 -9.89
CA HIS A 81 -8.67 -1.85 -10.98
C HIS A 81 -7.34 -2.18 -11.68
N LYS A 82 -6.55 -1.15 -11.98
CA LYS A 82 -5.22 -1.34 -12.59
C LYS A 82 -4.30 -2.12 -11.66
N ALA A 83 -4.22 -1.75 -10.39
CA ALA A 83 -3.39 -2.43 -9.40
C ALA A 83 -3.74 -3.93 -9.28
N SER A 84 -5.02 -4.25 -9.19
CA SER A 84 -5.50 -5.64 -9.16
C SER A 84 -5.10 -6.40 -10.42
N ARG A 85 -5.34 -5.84 -11.60
CA ARG A 85 -4.98 -6.45 -12.88
C ARG A 85 -3.48 -6.63 -13.08
N LEU A 86 -2.67 -5.72 -12.56
CA LEU A 86 -1.22 -5.78 -12.63
C LEU A 86 -0.59 -6.71 -11.60
N GLY A 87 -1.39 -7.24 -10.66
CA GLY A 87 -0.97 -8.24 -9.70
C GLY A 87 -0.45 -7.69 -8.38
N ALA A 88 -0.89 -6.50 -7.97
CA ALA A 88 -0.63 -6.03 -6.60
C ALA A 88 -1.18 -7.04 -5.58
N ASP A 89 -0.42 -7.31 -4.52
CA ASP A 89 -0.78 -8.30 -3.50
C ASP A 89 -1.65 -7.71 -2.39
N ALA A 90 -1.64 -6.40 -2.22
CA ALA A 90 -2.52 -5.64 -1.33
C ALA A 90 -2.48 -4.15 -1.65
N VAL A 91 -3.37 -3.40 -1.04
CA VAL A 91 -3.34 -1.93 -1.07
C VAL A 91 -3.40 -1.35 0.34
N LEU A 92 -2.51 -0.39 0.61
CA LEU A 92 -2.51 0.39 1.86
C LEU A 92 -3.42 1.60 1.69
N ILE A 93 -4.40 1.75 2.56
CA ILE A 93 -5.40 2.82 2.49
C ILE A 93 -5.41 3.66 3.77
N GLN A 94 -5.95 4.89 3.66
CA GLN A 94 -6.24 5.79 4.76
C GLN A 94 -7.72 6.16 4.82
N ASP A 95 -8.33 6.41 3.67
CA ASP A 95 -9.66 6.99 3.51
C ASP A 95 -10.76 5.93 3.57
N TRP A 96 -11.81 6.17 4.36
CA TRP A 96 -12.95 5.26 4.47
C TRP A 96 -13.78 5.19 3.19
N GLY A 97 -13.83 6.28 2.40
CA GLY A 97 -14.43 6.26 1.07
C GLY A 97 -13.68 5.35 0.13
N VAL A 98 -12.34 5.35 0.20
CA VAL A 98 -11.49 4.42 -0.56
C VAL A 98 -11.68 2.98 -0.08
N TRP A 99 -11.88 2.73 1.22
CA TRP A 99 -12.23 1.41 1.74
C TRP A 99 -13.50 0.88 1.08
N GLN A 100 -14.57 1.70 1.06
CA GLN A 100 -15.84 1.31 0.44
C GLN A 100 -15.69 1.09 -1.07
N LEU A 101 -14.96 1.98 -1.73
CA LEU A 101 -14.70 1.90 -3.17
C LEU A 101 -13.91 0.63 -3.53
N ALA A 102 -12.86 0.29 -2.77
CA ALA A 102 -12.05 -0.88 -3.02
C ALA A 102 -12.85 -2.18 -2.91
N ARG A 103 -13.78 -2.27 -1.97
CA ARG A 103 -14.68 -3.43 -1.83
C ARG A 103 -15.62 -3.61 -3.02
N GLN A 104 -15.89 -2.56 -3.77
CA GLN A 104 -16.73 -2.59 -4.98
C GLN A 104 -15.89 -2.79 -6.24
N ALA A 105 -14.78 -2.07 -6.35
CA ALA A 105 -13.96 -2.03 -7.56
C ALA A 105 -12.95 -3.17 -7.66
N ALA A 106 -12.42 -3.66 -6.54
CA ALA A 106 -11.42 -4.72 -6.48
C ALA A 106 -11.62 -5.57 -5.21
N PRO A 107 -12.75 -6.30 -5.09
CA PRO A 107 -13.10 -7.02 -3.85
C PRO A 107 -12.12 -8.13 -3.47
N GLU A 108 -11.37 -8.64 -4.41
CA GLU A 108 -10.33 -9.67 -4.20
C GLU A 108 -9.00 -9.09 -3.68
N LEU A 109 -8.78 -7.77 -3.79
CA LEU A 109 -7.54 -7.13 -3.39
C LEU A 109 -7.51 -6.91 -1.87
N PRO A 110 -6.57 -7.53 -1.12
CA PRO A 110 -6.46 -7.32 0.32
C PRO A 110 -6.23 -5.85 0.67
N LEU A 111 -6.90 -5.38 1.75
CA LEU A 111 -6.77 -4.01 2.25
C LEU A 111 -5.93 -3.99 3.52
N HIS A 112 -4.92 -3.15 3.54
CA HIS A 112 -4.09 -2.86 4.70
C HIS A 112 -4.38 -1.44 5.21
N ALA A 113 -4.55 -1.28 6.51
CA ALA A 113 -4.64 0.05 7.12
C ALA A 113 -3.25 0.69 7.18
N SER A 114 -3.09 1.84 6.53
CA SER A 114 -1.89 2.68 6.67
C SER A 114 -1.79 3.24 8.10
N THR A 115 -0.58 3.64 8.54
CA THR A 115 -0.38 4.42 9.77
C THR A 115 -1.28 5.65 9.82
N GLN A 116 -1.56 6.24 8.67
CA GLN A 116 -2.40 7.43 8.53
C GLN A 116 -3.89 7.18 8.83
N MET A 117 -4.33 5.93 8.99
CA MET A 117 -5.65 5.62 9.58
C MET A 117 -5.68 5.81 11.11
N SER A 118 -4.54 6.11 11.74
CA SER A 118 -4.41 6.43 13.16
C SER A 118 -4.91 5.31 14.09
N LEU A 119 -4.67 4.07 13.73
CA LEU A 119 -5.00 2.91 14.55
C LEU A 119 -3.88 2.64 15.56
N HIS A 120 -4.21 2.65 16.85
CA HIS A 120 -3.23 2.46 17.92
C HIS A 120 -3.75 1.67 19.13
N THR A 121 -4.99 1.22 19.08
CA THR A 121 -5.61 0.44 20.16
C THR A 121 -6.09 -0.93 19.68
N LEU A 122 -6.18 -1.88 20.60
CA LEU A 122 -6.75 -3.20 20.32
C LEU A 122 -8.19 -3.11 19.79
N GLY A 123 -9.00 -2.20 20.33
CA GLY A 123 -10.37 -1.96 19.87
C GLY A 123 -10.40 -1.48 18.42
N GLY A 124 -9.53 -0.55 18.05
CA GLY A 124 -9.37 -0.07 16.68
C GLY A 124 -8.95 -1.19 15.72
N ALA A 125 -7.96 -2.00 16.12
CA ALA A 125 -7.48 -3.13 15.32
C ALA A 125 -8.58 -4.20 15.11
N ARG A 126 -9.35 -4.52 16.17
CA ARG A 126 -10.50 -5.44 16.05
C ARG A 126 -11.55 -4.91 15.08
N ARG A 127 -11.89 -3.61 15.19
CA ARG A 127 -12.85 -3.00 14.29
C ARG A 127 -12.38 -3.01 12.83
N ALA A 128 -11.09 -2.74 12.60
CA ALA A 128 -10.50 -2.84 11.27
C ALA A 128 -10.63 -4.27 10.70
N ALA A 129 -10.35 -5.29 11.51
CA ALA A 129 -10.49 -6.69 11.11
C ALA A 129 -11.96 -7.05 10.76
N GLU A 130 -12.94 -6.61 11.56
CA GLU A 130 -14.37 -6.78 11.28
C GLU A 130 -14.78 -6.13 9.95
N LEU A 131 -14.14 -5.03 9.58
CA LEU A 131 -14.36 -4.32 8.32
C LEU A 131 -13.58 -4.94 7.14
N GLY A 132 -12.87 -6.03 7.36
CA GLY A 132 -12.17 -6.77 6.33
C GLY A 132 -10.78 -6.26 5.99
N LEU A 133 -10.18 -5.40 6.83
CA LEU A 133 -8.78 -5.05 6.71
C LEU A 133 -7.93 -6.22 7.22
N THR A 134 -7.02 -6.72 6.39
CA THR A 134 -6.24 -7.92 6.70
C THR A 134 -4.93 -7.62 7.43
N ARG A 135 -4.54 -6.34 7.48
CA ARG A 135 -3.37 -5.84 8.21
C ARG A 135 -3.63 -4.42 8.68
N VAL A 136 -3.07 -4.09 9.84
CA VAL A 136 -3.05 -2.72 10.36
C VAL A 136 -1.61 -2.31 10.64
N CYS A 137 -1.24 -1.09 10.27
CA CYS A 137 -0.02 -0.46 10.68
C CYS A 137 -0.34 0.42 11.91
N LEU A 138 0.20 0.03 13.06
CA LEU A 138 -0.07 0.75 14.32
C LEU A 138 0.72 2.06 14.35
N LEU A 139 0.06 3.16 14.65
CA LEU A 139 0.65 4.49 14.61
C LEU A 139 1.89 4.60 15.52
N TYR A 140 1.82 4.06 16.73
CA TYR A 140 2.93 4.16 17.69
C TYR A 140 4.21 3.41 17.26
N THR A 141 4.09 2.39 16.42
CA THR A 141 5.28 1.67 15.92
C THR A 141 5.97 2.43 14.78
N SER A 142 5.21 3.27 14.07
CA SER A 142 5.75 4.11 13.01
C SER A 142 6.44 5.36 13.56
N ASP A 143 5.82 5.99 14.55
CA ASP A 143 6.37 7.21 15.19
C ASP A 143 7.71 6.93 15.88
N ALA A 144 7.87 5.76 16.47
CA ALA A 144 9.15 5.37 17.10
C ALA A 144 10.30 5.28 16.08
N ALA A 145 10.03 5.02 14.82
CA ALA A 145 11.04 5.00 13.76
C ALA A 145 11.36 6.42 13.23
N ASP A 146 10.40 7.32 13.29
CA ASP A 146 10.55 8.70 12.82
C ASP A 146 11.24 9.60 13.86
N GLU A 147 11.18 9.26 15.15
CA GLU A 147 11.78 10.02 16.24
C GLU A 147 13.29 9.81 16.38
N GLU A 148 13.88 8.83 15.72
CA GLU A 148 15.32 8.55 15.77
C GLU A 148 16.13 9.29 14.68
N ASP A 149 15.48 10.01 13.80
CA ASP A 149 16.10 10.84 12.77
C ASP A 149 16.20 12.33 13.22
#